data_8a7be7a2ae0e15a15838bf615e896208
#
_entry.id   8a7be7a2ae0e15a15838bf615e896208
#
_cell.length_a   1.000
_cell.length_b   1.000
_cell.length_c   1.000
_cell.angle_alpha   90.00
_cell.angle_beta   90.00
_cell.angle_gamma   90.00
#
_symmetry.space_group_name_H-M   'P 1'
#
loop_
_entity.id
_entity.type
_entity.pdbx_description
1 polymer ?
#
loop_
_entity_poly.entity_id
_entity_poly.type
_entity_poly.pdbx_seq_one_letter_code
_entity_poly.pdbx_strand_id
1 'polypeptide(L)'
;MKKWTALVLCALLGTALLAGCKGGEKEPDATPEEILNKIVETIGEDNLPALVDIDDDSLSVLYGIDYNLLEDYRGKTSMMNVRADEFFVAKVKEGEMEDIEAGIAQRQEDLDATWSQYLPDVYETVKDARVVKNGNYVLFAVSDNADDAVAVFDEMTKS
;
A
#
# COMPACT_ATOMS: atom_id res chain seq x y z
N MET A 1 -76.49 36.41 -12.11
CA MET A 1 -76.20 35.44 -13.20
C MET A 1 -74.79 35.07 -13.19
N LYS A 2 -74.54 33.74 -13.17
CA LYS A 2 -73.23 33.00 -13.46
C LYS A 2 -72.07 33.32 -12.53
N LYS A 3 -71.86 32.59 -11.46
CA LYS A 3 -71.11 31.30 -11.26
C LYS A 3 -69.89 31.18 -12.11
N TRP A 4 -68.71 31.30 -11.49
CA TRP A 4 -67.55 30.46 -11.86
C TRP A 4 -66.69 30.28 -10.60
N THR A 5 -66.73 29.07 -10.15
CA THR A 5 -65.91 28.50 -9.14
C THR A 5 -64.51 28.18 -9.82
N ALA A 6 -63.47 28.82 -9.38
CA ALA A 6 -62.12 28.40 -9.72
C ALA A 6 -61.58 27.53 -8.59
N LEU A 7 -61.41 26.26 -8.89
CA LEU A 7 -60.72 25.27 -8.10
C LEU A 7 -59.25 25.60 -8.10
N VAL A 8 -58.73 26.03 -6.97
CA VAL A 8 -57.28 26.10 -6.77
C VAL A 8 -56.79 24.72 -6.30
N LEU A 9 -56.24 23.99 -7.22
CA LEU A 9 -55.57 22.72 -6.97
C LEU A 9 -54.18 23.02 -6.39
N CYS A 10 -54.04 22.92 -5.06
CA CYS A 10 -52.74 22.94 -4.40
C CYS A 10 -51.93 21.68 -4.78
N ALA A 11 -51.05 21.82 -5.77
CA ALA A 11 -50.04 20.84 -6.01
C ALA A 11 -48.95 20.95 -4.92
N LEU A 12 -49.05 20.10 -3.92
CA LEU A 12 -47.97 19.85 -2.95
C LEU A 12 -46.83 19.11 -3.70
N LEU A 13 -45.87 19.89 -4.19
CA LEU A 13 -44.57 19.36 -4.62
C LEU A 13 -43.80 18.94 -3.36
N GLY A 14 -43.92 17.67 -3.04
CA GLY A 14 -43.04 17.03 -2.08
C GLY A 14 -41.60 17.05 -2.64
N THR A 15 -40.82 18.00 -2.20
CA THR A 15 -39.33 17.92 -2.35
C THR A 15 -38.84 16.76 -1.50
N ALA A 16 -38.71 15.59 -2.13
CA ALA A 16 -37.93 14.50 -1.58
C ALA A 16 -36.49 14.97 -1.52
N LEU A 17 -36.06 15.39 -0.34
CA LEU A 17 -34.65 15.52 -0.01
C LEU A 17 -34.04 14.11 -0.09
N LEU A 18 -33.46 13.80 -1.22
CA LEU A 18 -32.48 12.73 -1.33
C LEU A 18 -31.29 13.18 -0.46
N ALA A 19 -31.38 12.90 0.83
CA ALA A 19 -30.22 12.79 1.66
C ALA A 19 -29.44 11.59 1.12
N GLY A 20 -28.60 11.83 0.11
CA GLY A 20 -27.55 10.94 -0.27
C GLY A 20 -26.70 10.73 0.96
N CYS A 21 -26.87 9.60 1.63
CA CYS A 21 -25.85 9.04 2.49
C CYS A 21 -24.64 8.83 1.58
N LYS A 22 -23.76 9.82 1.53
CA LYS A 22 -22.39 9.61 1.19
C LYS A 22 -21.87 8.75 2.33
N GLY A 23 -22.00 7.43 2.19
CA GLY A 23 -21.24 6.48 2.96
C GLY A 23 -19.79 6.83 2.65
N GLY A 24 -19.17 7.61 3.52
CA GLY A 24 -17.73 7.76 3.47
C GLY A 24 -17.19 6.37 3.71
N GLU A 25 -16.60 5.75 2.68
CA GLU A 25 -15.69 4.65 2.86
C GLU A 25 -14.69 5.16 3.90
N LYS A 26 -14.66 4.49 5.04
CA LYS A 26 -13.76 4.86 6.10
C LYS A 26 -12.36 4.55 5.56
N GLU A 27 -11.53 5.58 5.40
CA GLU A 27 -10.14 5.33 5.00
C GLU A 27 -9.53 4.29 5.94
N PRO A 28 -8.74 3.34 5.40
CA PRO A 28 -8.04 2.37 6.22
C PRO A 28 -7.22 3.11 7.30
N ASP A 29 -7.29 2.63 8.53
CA ASP A 29 -6.63 3.27 9.68
C ASP A 29 -5.42 2.45 10.17
N ALA A 30 -5.04 1.42 9.41
CA ALA A 30 -3.90 0.58 9.74
C ALA A 30 -2.58 1.34 9.55
N THR A 31 -1.70 1.27 10.52
CA THR A 31 -0.35 1.83 10.39
C THR A 31 0.55 0.91 9.57
N PRO A 32 1.58 1.43 8.87
CA PRO A 32 2.58 0.61 8.21
C PRO A 32 3.24 -0.42 9.14
N GLU A 33 3.41 -0.09 10.44
CA GLU A 33 3.93 -1.00 11.44
C GLU A 33 3.00 -2.19 11.69
N GLU A 34 1.69 -1.95 11.87
CA GLU A 34 0.70 -3.01 12.06
C GLU A 34 0.62 -3.92 10.84
N ILE A 35 0.66 -3.34 9.64
CA ILE A 35 0.64 -4.09 8.38
C ILE A 35 1.89 -4.98 8.26
N LEU A 36 3.07 -4.41 8.44
CA LEU A 36 4.33 -5.16 8.33
C LEU A 36 4.44 -6.26 9.39
N ASN A 37 4.06 -5.99 10.63
CA ASN A 37 4.03 -6.99 11.69
C ASN A 37 3.06 -8.13 11.36
N LYS A 38 1.90 -7.81 10.80
CA LYS A 38 0.93 -8.83 10.37
C LYS A 38 1.44 -9.68 9.20
N ILE A 39 2.16 -9.07 8.25
CA ILE A 39 2.83 -9.79 7.16
C ILE A 39 3.83 -10.79 7.74
N VAL A 40 4.74 -10.34 8.61
CA VAL A 40 5.76 -11.20 9.23
C VAL A 40 5.12 -12.33 10.05
N GLU A 41 4.07 -12.03 10.84
CA GLU A 41 3.32 -13.03 11.60
C GLU A 41 2.66 -14.08 10.68
N THR A 42 2.06 -13.64 9.58
CA THR A 42 1.34 -14.51 8.65
C THR A 42 2.29 -15.46 7.91
N ILE A 43 3.42 -14.95 7.43
CA ILE A 43 4.46 -15.74 6.77
C ILE A 43 5.12 -16.70 7.77
N GLY A 44 5.29 -16.25 9.02
CA GLY A 44 5.96 -16.99 10.09
C GLY A 44 7.48 -16.84 10.08
N GLU A 45 8.06 -16.66 11.26
CA GLU A 45 9.51 -16.41 11.43
C GLU A 45 10.38 -17.55 10.85
N ASP A 46 9.91 -18.79 10.88
CA ASP A 46 10.64 -19.95 10.35
C ASP A 46 10.79 -19.92 8.80
N ASN A 47 9.96 -19.15 8.11
CA ASN A 47 9.97 -19.00 6.65
C ASN A 47 10.76 -17.77 6.18
N LEU A 48 11.17 -16.91 7.10
CA LEU A 48 11.91 -15.69 6.81
C LEU A 48 13.36 -15.77 7.30
N PRO A 49 14.30 -15.11 6.61
CA PRO A 49 15.65 -14.92 7.15
C PRO A 49 15.62 -13.92 8.32
N ALA A 50 16.75 -13.75 8.98
CA ALA A 50 16.92 -12.62 9.89
C ALA A 50 16.78 -11.30 9.10
N LEU A 51 15.79 -10.49 9.48
CA LEU A 51 15.50 -9.20 8.89
C LEU A 51 15.95 -8.08 9.81
N VAL A 52 16.42 -6.98 9.21
CA VAL A 52 16.74 -5.72 9.90
C VAL A 52 15.82 -4.62 9.41
N ASP A 53 15.57 -3.65 10.28
CA ASP A 53 14.72 -2.52 9.96
C ASP A 53 15.40 -1.59 8.95
N ILE A 54 14.60 -1.03 8.05
CA ILE A 54 14.99 0.05 7.14
C ILE A 54 14.68 1.36 7.87
N ASP A 55 15.72 2.07 8.28
CA ASP A 55 15.64 3.40 8.88
C ASP A 55 15.69 4.51 7.81
N ASP A 56 15.61 5.78 8.23
CA ASP A 56 15.59 6.93 7.31
C ASP A 56 16.84 7.01 6.43
N ASP A 57 18.00 6.69 6.98
CA ASP A 57 19.26 6.67 6.23
C ASP A 57 19.27 5.54 5.20
N SER A 58 18.83 4.35 5.60
CA SER A 58 18.71 3.18 4.73
C SER A 58 17.65 3.39 3.64
N LEU A 59 16.51 4.02 3.97
CA LEU A 59 15.48 4.38 3.00
C LEU A 59 16.04 5.28 1.90
N SER A 60 16.77 6.33 2.29
CA SER A 60 17.41 7.25 1.35
C SER A 60 18.46 6.56 0.48
N VAL A 61 19.27 5.67 1.07
CA VAL A 61 20.35 4.98 0.35
C VAL A 61 19.82 3.89 -0.59
N LEU A 62 18.83 3.09 -0.14
CA LEU A 62 18.34 1.93 -0.88
C LEU A 62 17.31 2.31 -1.94
N TYR A 63 16.47 3.32 -1.66
CA TYR A 63 15.34 3.69 -2.51
C TYR A 63 15.46 5.09 -3.12
N GLY A 64 16.40 5.91 -2.65
CA GLY A 64 16.44 7.34 -3.01
C GLY A 64 15.21 8.13 -2.53
N ILE A 65 14.43 7.59 -1.60
CA ILE A 65 13.22 8.22 -1.08
C ILE A 65 13.56 9.13 0.10
N ASP A 66 13.06 10.38 0.04
CA ASP A 66 13.03 11.27 1.20
C ASP A 66 11.85 10.89 2.11
N TYR A 67 12.12 10.50 3.37
CA TYR A 67 11.08 10.16 4.33
C TYR A 67 10.04 11.28 4.55
N ASN A 68 10.39 12.53 4.26
CA ASN A 68 9.45 13.65 4.34
C ASN A 68 8.29 13.58 3.33
N LEU A 69 8.37 12.72 2.31
CA LEU A 69 7.27 12.44 1.37
C LEU A 69 6.24 11.45 1.94
N LEU A 70 6.55 10.84 3.09
CA LEU A 70 5.74 9.81 3.73
C LEU A 70 5.00 10.38 4.95
N GLU A 71 3.77 9.90 5.18
CA GLU A 71 3.08 10.10 6.47
C GLU A 71 3.66 9.17 7.53
N ASP A 72 3.88 7.90 7.16
CA ASP A 72 4.53 6.88 7.97
C ASP A 72 5.07 5.78 7.05
N TYR A 73 6.05 5.02 7.51
CA TYR A 73 6.55 3.84 6.81
C TYR A 73 7.19 2.85 7.76
N ARG A 74 7.28 1.60 7.33
CA ARG A 74 8.12 0.56 7.92
C ARG A 74 8.71 -0.30 6.82
N GLY A 75 9.94 -0.70 7.00
CA GLY A 75 10.61 -1.61 6.09
C GLY A 75 11.51 -2.57 6.83
N LYS A 76 11.68 -3.76 6.26
CA LYS A 76 12.62 -4.77 6.72
C LYS A 76 13.32 -5.41 5.53
N THR A 77 14.62 -5.62 5.64
CA THR A 77 15.40 -6.27 4.59
C THR A 77 16.34 -7.34 5.16
N SER A 78 16.65 -8.35 4.38
CA SER A 78 17.62 -9.38 4.76
C SER A 78 19.04 -8.83 4.69
N MET A 79 19.82 -9.10 5.73
CA MET A 79 21.27 -8.84 5.75
C MET A 79 22.07 -10.04 5.22
N MET A 80 21.40 -11.11 4.82
CA MET A 80 22.07 -12.32 4.34
C MET A 80 22.37 -12.20 2.85
N ASN A 81 23.62 -12.43 2.46
CA ASN A 81 24.04 -12.43 1.06
C ASN A 81 23.57 -13.65 0.23
N VAL A 82 22.67 -14.44 0.78
CA VAL A 82 22.05 -15.62 0.14
C VAL A 82 20.52 -15.55 0.14
N ARG A 83 19.95 -14.42 0.55
CA ARG A 83 18.49 -14.14 0.63
C ARG A 83 18.24 -12.69 0.25
N ALA A 84 17.19 -12.46 -0.53
CA ALA A 84 16.80 -11.13 -1.00
C ALA A 84 15.48 -10.62 -0.38
N ASP A 85 15.02 -11.29 0.71
CA ASP A 85 13.74 -10.91 1.33
C ASP A 85 13.76 -9.46 1.79
N GLU A 86 12.76 -8.71 1.34
CA GLU A 86 12.59 -7.30 1.65
C GLU A 86 11.11 -6.95 1.63
N PHE A 87 10.67 -6.19 2.62
CA PHE A 87 9.31 -5.68 2.72
C PHE A 87 9.38 -4.19 3.05
N PHE A 88 8.67 -3.39 2.29
CA PHE A 88 8.50 -1.97 2.54
C PHE A 88 7.02 -1.62 2.45
N VAL A 89 6.48 -1.06 3.52
CA VAL A 89 5.09 -0.59 3.60
C VAL A 89 5.13 0.89 3.94
N ALA A 90 4.43 1.70 3.16
CA ALA A 90 4.36 3.13 3.42
C ALA A 90 2.94 3.67 3.27
N LYS A 91 2.63 4.69 4.07
CA LYS A 91 1.52 5.61 3.90
C LYS A 91 2.08 6.92 3.35
N VAL A 92 1.69 7.25 2.13
CA VAL A 92 2.29 8.30 1.31
C VAL A 92 1.48 9.58 1.44
N LYS A 93 2.14 10.73 1.53
CA LYS A 93 1.48 12.04 1.51
C LYS A 93 0.77 12.28 0.18
N GLU A 94 -0.27 13.08 0.23
CA GLU A 94 -1.04 13.43 -0.97
C GLU A 94 -0.15 14.07 -2.04
N GLY A 95 -0.20 13.52 -3.24
CA GLY A 95 0.57 13.99 -4.39
C GLY A 95 1.96 13.38 -4.57
N GLU A 96 2.48 12.64 -3.57
CA GLU A 96 3.86 12.15 -3.58
C GLU A 96 4.02 10.69 -4.03
N MET A 97 2.93 10.02 -4.40
CA MET A 97 2.95 8.59 -4.77
C MET A 97 3.87 8.29 -5.97
N GLU A 98 3.95 9.19 -6.96
CA GLU A 98 4.80 8.99 -8.14
C GLU A 98 6.28 8.94 -7.78
N ASP A 99 6.73 9.79 -6.86
CA ASP A 99 8.13 9.79 -6.39
C ASP A 99 8.45 8.54 -5.59
N ILE A 100 7.50 8.03 -4.80
CA ILE A 100 7.66 6.78 -4.05
C ILE A 100 7.73 5.58 -5.00
N GLU A 101 6.88 5.52 -6.03
CA GLU A 101 6.92 4.46 -7.04
C GLU A 101 8.24 4.51 -7.83
N ALA A 102 8.76 5.69 -8.14
CA ALA A 102 10.05 5.83 -8.80
C ALA A 102 11.19 5.29 -7.93
N GLY A 103 11.18 5.56 -6.62
CA GLY A 103 12.15 5.02 -5.68
C GLY A 103 12.07 3.49 -5.56
N ILE A 104 10.86 2.93 -5.52
CA ILE A 104 10.66 1.47 -5.52
C ILE A 104 11.19 0.86 -6.83
N ALA A 105 10.91 1.47 -7.97
CA ALA A 105 11.41 1.00 -9.27
C ALA A 105 12.94 1.01 -9.33
N GLN A 106 13.59 2.06 -8.80
CA GLN A 106 15.05 2.12 -8.68
C GLN A 106 15.57 0.97 -7.80
N ARG A 107 14.92 0.71 -6.66
CA ARG A 107 15.28 -0.41 -5.79
C ARG A 107 15.17 -1.77 -6.49
N GLN A 108 14.13 -1.98 -7.29
CA GLN A 108 13.97 -3.20 -8.10
C GLN A 108 15.14 -3.36 -9.10
N GLU A 109 15.54 -2.28 -9.79
CA GLU A 109 16.67 -2.31 -10.71
C GLU A 109 17.99 -2.66 -10.00
N ASP A 110 18.21 -2.13 -8.81
CA ASP A 110 19.42 -2.42 -8.01
C ASP A 110 19.45 -3.87 -7.52
N LEU A 111 18.28 -4.41 -7.11
CA LEU A 111 18.15 -5.83 -6.76
C LEU A 111 18.36 -6.74 -7.97
N ASP A 112 17.79 -6.40 -9.13
CA ASP A 112 18.00 -7.12 -10.39
C ASP A 112 19.47 -7.14 -10.77
N ALA A 113 20.15 -5.98 -10.76
CA ALA A 113 21.57 -5.87 -11.07
C ALA A 113 22.43 -6.69 -10.11
N THR A 114 22.08 -6.75 -8.83
CA THR A 114 22.80 -7.49 -7.80
C THR A 114 22.65 -9.00 -7.96
N TRP A 115 21.42 -9.49 -8.14
CA TRP A 115 21.10 -10.91 -8.04
C TRP A 115 21.13 -11.66 -9.37
N SER A 116 20.95 -10.97 -10.51
CA SER A 116 20.91 -11.61 -11.84
C SER A 116 22.15 -12.42 -12.20
N GLN A 117 23.29 -12.10 -11.60
CA GLN A 117 24.57 -12.75 -11.88
C GLN A 117 25.11 -13.55 -10.70
N TYR A 118 24.40 -13.59 -9.56
CA TYR A 118 24.96 -14.13 -8.32
C TYR A 118 24.36 -15.48 -7.92
N LEU A 119 23.07 -15.57 -7.65
CA LEU A 119 22.37 -16.77 -7.21
C LEU A 119 21.06 -16.92 -8.01
N PRO A 120 20.98 -17.83 -8.97
CA PRO A 120 19.81 -17.99 -9.83
C PRO A 120 18.50 -18.20 -9.07
N ASP A 121 18.49 -19.00 -8.01
CA ASP A 121 17.29 -19.29 -7.23
C ASP A 121 16.80 -18.03 -6.47
N VAL A 122 17.72 -17.23 -5.91
CA VAL A 122 17.38 -15.96 -5.25
C VAL A 122 16.93 -14.91 -6.27
N TYR A 123 17.49 -14.96 -7.47
CA TYR A 123 17.09 -14.08 -8.55
C TYR A 123 15.64 -14.34 -9.00
N GLU A 124 15.16 -15.58 -8.98
CA GLU A 124 13.75 -15.86 -9.23
C GLU A 124 12.86 -15.15 -8.19
N THR A 125 13.20 -15.17 -6.90
CA THR A 125 12.48 -14.43 -5.84
C THR A 125 12.46 -12.92 -6.14
N VAL A 126 13.59 -12.34 -6.61
CA VAL A 126 13.64 -10.91 -6.97
C VAL A 126 12.75 -10.58 -8.17
N LYS A 127 12.74 -11.44 -9.21
CA LYS A 127 11.86 -11.25 -10.37
C LYS A 127 10.37 -11.33 -10.01
N ASP A 128 10.04 -12.11 -9.00
CA ASP A 128 8.68 -12.28 -8.51
C ASP A 128 8.26 -11.22 -7.48
N ALA A 129 9.03 -10.14 -7.33
CA ALA A 129 8.68 -9.03 -6.45
C ALA A 129 7.29 -8.48 -6.74
N ARG A 130 6.60 -8.03 -5.69
CA ARG A 130 5.27 -7.42 -5.77
C ARG A 130 5.30 -5.96 -5.36
N VAL A 131 4.66 -5.12 -6.18
CA VAL A 131 4.34 -3.72 -5.84
C VAL A 131 2.84 -3.56 -5.90
N VAL A 132 2.21 -3.18 -4.79
CA VAL A 132 0.75 -3.02 -4.68
C VAL A 132 0.43 -1.68 -4.06
N LYS A 133 -0.61 -1.01 -4.61
CA LYS A 133 -1.13 0.26 -4.07
C LYS A 133 -2.60 0.14 -3.74
N ASN A 134 -2.99 0.70 -2.59
CA ASN A 134 -4.37 0.85 -2.18
C ASN A 134 -4.54 2.25 -1.58
N GLY A 135 -5.19 3.17 -2.32
CA GLY A 135 -5.29 4.56 -1.93
C GLY A 135 -3.91 5.22 -1.78
N ASN A 136 -3.62 5.71 -0.57
CA ASN A 136 -2.32 6.30 -0.22
C ASN A 136 -1.32 5.31 0.40
N TYR A 137 -1.65 4.02 0.43
CA TYR A 137 -0.74 2.98 0.87
C TYR A 137 -0.01 2.32 -0.29
N VAL A 138 1.24 1.94 -0.07
CA VAL A 138 2.04 1.13 -0.99
C VAL A 138 2.76 0.02 -0.23
N LEU A 139 2.79 -1.16 -0.85
CA LEU A 139 3.62 -2.31 -0.45
C LEU A 139 4.62 -2.60 -1.57
N PHE A 140 5.88 -2.79 -1.20
CA PHE A 140 6.88 -3.49 -1.98
C PHE A 140 7.31 -4.73 -1.21
N ALA A 141 7.26 -5.89 -1.86
CA ALA A 141 7.59 -7.18 -1.24
C ALA A 141 8.45 -8.02 -2.18
N VAL A 142 9.60 -8.43 -1.69
CA VAL A 142 10.50 -9.40 -2.30
C VAL A 142 10.60 -10.58 -1.35
N SER A 143 10.02 -11.70 -1.68
CA SER A 143 10.04 -12.92 -0.87
C SER A 143 9.42 -14.06 -1.66
N ASP A 144 9.77 -15.29 -1.34
CA ASP A 144 9.06 -16.49 -1.83
C ASP A 144 7.59 -16.51 -1.35
N ASN A 145 7.27 -15.73 -0.31
CA ASN A 145 5.94 -15.58 0.26
C ASN A 145 5.32 -14.18 -0.03
N ALA A 146 5.73 -13.53 -1.13
CA ALA A 146 5.25 -12.19 -1.47
C ALA A 146 3.73 -12.13 -1.69
N ASP A 147 3.10 -13.20 -2.17
CA ASP A 147 1.65 -13.27 -2.35
C ASP A 147 0.88 -13.26 -1.01
N ASP A 148 1.43 -13.86 0.05
CA ASP A 148 0.87 -13.78 1.40
C ASP A 148 0.98 -12.36 1.95
N ALA A 149 2.10 -11.67 1.69
CA ALA A 149 2.26 -10.27 2.04
C ALA A 149 1.24 -9.37 1.35
N VAL A 150 0.99 -9.61 0.05
CA VAL A 150 -0.06 -8.89 -0.72
C VAL A 150 -1.44 -9.15 -0.14
N ALA A 151 -1.78 -10.39 0.20
CA ALA A 151 -3.07 -10.73 0.78
C ALA A 151 -3.34 -9.99 2.09
N VAL A 152 -2.35 -9.94 2.99
CA VAL A 152 -2.42 -9.19 4.26
C VAL A 152 -2.55 -7.68 3.99
N PHE A 153 -1.73 -7.14 3.10
CA PHE A 153 -1.78 -5.72 2.74
C PHE A 153 -3.15 -5.33 2.19
N ASP A 154 -3.71 -6.14 1.29
CA ASP A 154 -5.03 -5.93 0.72
C ASP A 154 -6.14 -5.99 1.78
N GLU A 155 -6.09 -6.94 2.69
CA GLU A 155 -7.05 -7.07 3.79
C GLU A 155 -7.06 -5.82 4.70
N MET A 156 -5.89 -5.27 4.97
CA MET A 156 -5.72 -4.16 5.91
C MET A 156 -5.88 -2.76 5.29
N THR A 157 -5.76 -2.64 3.95
CA THR A 157 -5.75 -1.34 3.26
C THR A 157 -6.84 -1.15 2.21
N LYS A 158 -7.61 -2.18 1.85
CA LYS A 158 -8.80 -2.03 0.99
C LYS A 158 -10.03 -1.66 1.82
N SER A 159 -10.73 -0.62 1.38
CA SER A 159 -12.01 -0.17 1.94
C SER A 159 -13.15 -0.95 1.33
#